data_36515a3a327fe09398835ed8c59dc9a8
#
_entry.id   36515a3a327fe09398835ed8c59dc9a8
#
_cell.length_a   1.000
_cell.length_b   1.000
_cell.length_c   1.000
_cell.angle_alpha   90.00
_cell.angle_beta   90.00
_cell.angle_gamma   90.00
#
_symmetry.space_group_name_H-M   'P 1'
#
loop_
_entity.id
_entity.type
_entity.pdbx_description
1 polymer ?
#
loop_
_entity_poly.entity_id
_entity_poly.type
_entity_poly.pdbx_seq_one_letter_code
_entity_poly.pdbx_strand_id
1 'polypeptide(L)'
;MKRVHLVKKLSHIMDVTNKEAELYFAAFLDSIMENLNVDGRVVFNGFGSFKVKEYKARVAKNPITGELMQIPIRRKIRFKPGKELRER
;
A
#
# COMPACT_ATOMS: atom_id res chain seq x y z
N MET A 1 13.52 8.23 -4.37
CA MET A 1 14.18 6.92 -4.30
C MET A 1 13.35 5.90 -5.03
N LYS A 2 13.99 5.08 -5.85
CA LYS A 2 13.31 4.06 -6.65
C LYS A 2 13.54 2.67 -6.06
N ARG A 3 12.74 1.70 -6.51
CA ARG A 3 12.86 0.30 -6.09
C ARG A 3 14.30 -0.23 -6.20
N VAL A 4 14.98 0.07 -7.29
CA VAL A 4 16.35 -0.37 -7.53
C VAL A 4 17.29 0.06 -6.39
N HIS A 5 17.14 1.28 -5.92
CA HIS A 5 17.96 1.81 -4.82
C HIS A 5 17.64 1.13 -3.49
N LEU A 6 16.36 0.85 -3.25
CA LEU A 6 15.96 0.15 -2.03
C LEU A 6 16.47 -1.28 -2.01
N VAL A 7 16.38 -1.99 -3.14
CA VAL A 7 16.88 -3.36 -3.26
C VAL A 7 18.40 -3.42 -3.04
N LYS A 8 19.12 -2.46 -3.61
CA LYS A 8 20.57 -2.39 -3.44
C LYS A 8 20.95 -2.17 -1.98
N LYS A 9 20.27 -1.26 -1.31
CA LYS A 9 20.49 -1.00 0.11
C LYS A 9 20.14 -2.21 0.96
N LEU A 10 19.04 -2.88 0.62
CA LEU A 10 18.61 -4.08 1.31
C LEU A 10 19.64 -5.22 1.18
N SER A 11 20.25 -5.37 -0.01
CA SER A 11 21.27 -6.37 -0.23
C SER A 11 22.49 -6.15 0.68
N HIS A 12 22.85 -4.90 0.90
CA HIS A 12 23.95 -4.55 1.82
C HIS A 12 23.58 -4.88 3.27
N ILE A 13 22.40 -4.49 3.70
CA ILE A 13 21.96 -4.70 5.08
C ILE A 13 21.85 -6.20 5.40
N MET A 14 21.35 -6.98 4.46
CA MET A 14 21.14 -8.42 4.65
C MET A 14 22.38 -9.25 4.31
N ASP A 15 23.39 -8.63 3.71
CA ASP A 15 24.59 -9.32 3.25
C ASP A 15 24.25 -10.46 2.27
N VAL A 16 23.45 -10.13 1.28
CA VAL A 16 23.03 -11.04 0.20
C VAL A 16 23.27 -10.37 -1.15
N THR A 17 23.13 -11.14 -2.22
CA THR A 17 23.24 -10.59 -3.58
C THR A 17 22.05 -9.71 -3.91
N ASN A 18 22.21 -8.83 -4.91
CA ASN A 18 21.10 -8.02 -5.41
C ASN A 18 19.92 -8.87 -5.88
N LYS A 19 20.23 -9.99 -6.52
CA LYS A 19 19.19 -10.92 -7.01
C LYS A 19 18.38 -11.51 -5.86
N GLU A 20 19.07 -11.94 -4.80
CA GLU A 20 18.40 -12.46 -3.61
C GLU A 20 17.55 -11.39 -2.91
N ALA A 21 18.13 -10.19 -2.77
CA ALA A 21 17.41 -9.06 -2.15
C ALA A 21 16.15 -8.71 -2.93
N GLU A 22 16.20 -8.77 -4.25
CA GLU A 22 15.03 -8.51 -5.08
C GLU A 22 13.96 -9.56 -4.90
N LEU A 23 14.34 -10.84 -4.79
CA LEU A 23 13.38 -11.91 -4.51
C LEU A 23 12.69 -11.72 -3.16
N TYR A 24 13.48 -11.38 -2.13
CA TYR A 24 12.93 -11.14 -0.79
C TYR A 24 12.01 -9.93 -0.77
N PHE A 25 12.40 -8.88 -1.46
CA PHE A 25 11.58 -7.66 -1.55
C PHE A 25 10.26 -7.93 -2.27
N ALA A 26 10.30 -8.66 -3.37
CA ALA A 26 9.10 -9.02 -4.11
C ALA A 26 8.16 -9.90 -3.28
N ALA A 27 8.71 -10.89 -2.59
CA ALA A 27 7.93 -11.77 -1.72
C ALA A 27 7.28 -10.99 -0.57
N PHE A 28 7.99 -10.03 -0.01
CA PHE A 28 7.49 -9.17 1.05
C PHE A 28 6.29 -8.34 0.56
N LEU A 29 6.42 -7.71 -0.61
CA LEU A 29 5.34 -6.92 -1.18
C LEU A 29 4.12 -7.78 -1.52
N ASP A 30 4.34 -8.96 -2.08
CA ASP A 30 3.25 -9.90 -2.39
C ASP A 30 2.51 -10.32 -1.12
N SER A 31 3.25 -10.56 -0.05
CA SER A 31 2.67 -10.91 1.25
C SER A 31 1.78 -9.80 1.78
N ILE A 32 2.22 -8.54 1.67
CA ILE A 32 1.41 -7.40 2.10
C ILE A 32 0.13 -7.32 1.28
N MET A 33 0.22 -7.44 -0.05
CA MET A 33 -0.94 -7.36 -0.93
C MET A 33 -1.94 -8.47 -0.65
N GLU A 34 -1.45 -9.69 -0.42
CA GLU A 34 -2.31 -10.82 -0.09
C GLU A 34 -3.05 -10.60 1.22
N ASN A 35 -2.35 -10.16 2.26
CA ASN A 35 -2.96 -9.89 3.56
C ASN A 35 -3.98 -8.75 3.50
N LEU A 36 -3.71 -7.73 2.69
CA LEU A 36 -4.67 -6.64 2.48
C LEU A 36 -5.93 -7.13 1.80
N ASN A 37 -5.82 -8.09 0.88
CA ASN A 37 -6.98 -8.65 0.20
C ASN A 37 -7.82 -9.54 1.12
N VAL A 38 -7.19 -10.25 2.05
CA VAL A 38 -7.88 -11.17 2.96
C VAL A 38 -8.40 -10.44 4.19
N ASP A 39 -7.52 -9.74 4.90
CA ASP A 39 -7.85 -9.14 6.20
C ASP A 39 -8.23 -7.66 6.10
N GLY A 40 -7.88 -7.02 4.98
CA GLY A 40 -8.14 -5.60 4.77
C GLY A 40 -7.26 -4.67 5.58
N ARG A 41 -6.31 -5.19 6.33
CA ARG A 41 -5.45 -4.40 7.20
C ARG A 41 -4.13 -5.11 7.47
N VAL A 42 -3.05 -4.35 7.43
CA VAL A 42 -1.72 -4.83 7.82
C VAL A 42 -1.09 -3.79 8.73
N VAL A 43 -0.65 -4.20 9.92
CA VAL A 43 -0.05 -3.30 10.91
C VAL A 43 1.41 -3.66 11.10
N PHE A 44 2.28 -2.67 10.99
CA PHE A 44 3.70 -2.79 11.31
C PHE A 44 3.99 -1.95 12.55
N ASN A 45 4.25 -2.61 13.66
CA ASN A 45 4.56 -1.92 14.90
C ASN A 45 5.80 -1.04 14.73
N GLY A 46 5.69 0.22 15.11
CA GLY A 46 6.79 1.18 15.00
C GLY A 46 6.91 1.84 13.63
N PHE A 47 6.13 1.41 12.64
CA PHE A 47 6.18 1.96 11.29
C PHE A 47 4.86 2.59 10.88
N GLY A 48 3.79 1.81 10.88
CA GLY A 48 2.49 2.29 10.48
C GLY A 48 1.56 1.16 10.10
N SER A 49 0.45 1.51 9.49
CA SER A 49 -0.54 0.52 9.08
C SER A 49 -1.08 0.82 7.70
N PHE A 50 -1.37 -0.24 6.95
CA PHE A 50 -2.09 -0.17 5.68
C PHE A 50 -3.50 -0.67 5.91
N LYS A 51 -4.47 0.04 5.35
CA LYS A 51 -5.88 -0.33 5.46
C LYS A 51 -6.56 -0.18 4.10
N VAL A 52 -7.33 -1.17 3.73
CA VAL A 52 -8.17 -1.10 2.54
C VAL A 52 -9.45 -0.38 2.92
N LYS A 53 -9.78 0.67 2.17
CA LYS A 53 -11.04 1.39 2.32
C LYS A 53 -11.86 1.19 1.07
N GLU A 54 -13.08 0.71 1.25
CA GLU A 54 -13.99 0.45 0.14
C GLU A 54 -15.09 1.48 0.15
N TYR A 55 -15.29 2.13 -1.01
CA TYR A 55 -16.36 3.09 -1.21
C TYR A 55 -17.46 2.42 -2.00
N LYS A 56 -18.68 2.45 -1.47
CA LYS A 56 -19.84 1.85 -2.12
C LYS A 56 -20.15 2.57 -3.41
N ALA A 57 -20.76 1.84 -4.36
CA ALA A 57 -21.32 2.45 -5.56
C ALA A 57 -22.39 3.46 -5.17
N ARG A 58 -22.42 4.58 -5.85
CA ARG A 58 -23.38 5.64 -5.58
C ARG A 58 -23.76 6.37 -6.86
N VAL A 59 -24.87 7.07 -6.80
CA VAL A 59 -25.29 7.97 -7.88
C VAL A 59 -24.95 9.39 -7.45
N ALA A 60 -24.24 10.10 -8.33
CA ALA A 60 -23.88 11.50 -8.10
C ALA A 60 -24.38 12.35 -9.27
N LYS A 61 -24.67 13.61 -8.97
CA LYS A 61 -25.12 14.56 -9.99
C LYS A 61 -23.94 15.38 -10.48
N ASN A 62 -23.79 15.44 -11.80
CA ASN A 62 -22.76 16.29 -12.40
C ASN A 62 -23.14 17.77 -12.18
N PRO A 63 -22.28 18.55 -11.50
CA PRO A 63 -22.62 19.95 -11.20
C PRO A 63 -22.66 20.84 -12.42
N ILE A 64 -22.07 20.42 -13.55
CA ILE A 64 -22.05 21.23 -14.77
C ILE A 64 -23.25 20.93 -15.66
N THR A 65 -23.52 19.63 -15.92
CA THR A 65 -24.58 19.21 -16.84
C THR A 65 -25.90 18.89 -16.14
N GLY A 66 -25.87 18.62 -14.84
CA GLY A 66 -27.02 18.17 -14.07
C GLY A 66 -27.38 16.72 -14.29
N GLU A 67 -26.62 16.00 -15.09
CA GLU A 67 -26.88 14.59 -15.36
C GLU A 67 -26.47 13.70 -14.20
N LEU A 68 -27.22 12.60 -14.01
CA LEU A 68 -26.87 11.60 -13.00
C LEU A 68 -25.76 10.70 -13.51
N MET A 69 -24.76 10.48 -12.66
CA MET A 69 -23.64 9.61 -12.97
C MET A 69 -23.60 8.47 -11.95
N GLN A 70 -23.30 7.27 -12.43
CA GLN A 70 -23.04 6.15 -11.55
C GLN A 70 -21.55 6.09 -11.24
N ILE A 71 -21.24 6.13 -9.95
CA ILE A 71 -19.88 5.98 -9.46
C ILE A 71 -19.74 4.53 -9.00
N PRO A 72 -18.86 3.73 -9.64
CA PRO A 72 -18.70 2.33 -9.28
C PRO A 72 -18.02 2.16 -7.92
N ILE A 73 -18.08 0.94 -7.39
CA ILE A 73 -17.37 0.57 -6.16
C ILE A 73 -15.88 0.80 -6.39
N ARG A 74 -15.23 1.48 -5.45
CA ARG A 74 -13.79 1.74 -5.51
C ARG A 74 -13.12 1.25 -4.25
N ARG A 75 -11.92 0.69 -4.43
CA ARG A 75 -11.06 0.30 -3.30
C ARG A 75 -9.86 1.23 -3.28
N LYS A 76 -9.54 1.73 -2.12
CA LYS A 76 -8.33 2.53 -1.90
C LYS A 76 -7.55 1.95 -0.75
N ILE A 77 -6.22 1.97 -0.88
CA ILE A 77 -5.34 1.57 0.20
C ILE A 77 -4.84 2.84 0.87
N ARG A 78 -5.06 2.92 2.18
CA ARG A 78 -4.63 4.04 2.99
C ARG A 78 -3.48 3.63 3.88
N PHE A 79 -2.44 4.45 3.93
CA PHE A 79 -1.33 4.26 4.84
C PHE A 79 -1.42 5.30 5.96
N LYS A 80 -1.37 4.82 7.20
CA LYS A 80 -1.31 5.69 8.37
C LYS A 80 0.02 5.47 9.06
N PRO A 81 0.90 6.50 9.10
CA PRO A 81 2.20 6.35 9.77
C PRO A 81 2.02 6.16 11.27
N GLY A 82 2.86 5.32 11.85
CA GLY A 82 2.90 5.13 13.29
C GLY A 82 3.55 6.30 13.99
N LYS A 83 3.37 6.35 15.30
CA LYS A 83 3.90 7.44 16.12
C LYS A 83 5.42 7.56 16.01
N GLU A 84 6.12 6.44 16.07
CA GLU A 84 7.59 6.42 15.98
C GLU A 84 8.09 6.95 14.63
N LEU A 85 7.40 6.63 13.56
CA LEU A 85 7.78 7.10 12.25
C LEU A 85 7.57 8.61 12.11
N ARG A 86 6.48 9.14 12.66
CA ARG A 86 6.17 10.57 12.59
C ARG A 86 7.12 11.42 13.42
N GLU A 87 7.63 10.87 14.51
CA GLU A 87 8.49 11.59 15.46
C GLU A 87 9.98 11.46 15.16
N ARG A 88 10.35 10.74 14.11
CA ARG A 88 11.73 10.55 13.72
C ARG A 88 12.30 11.71 12.94
#